data_41eab7198658109f11bdff78b3146645
#
_entry.id   41eab7198658109f11bdff78b3146645
#
_cell.length_a   1.000
_cell.length_b   1.000
_cell.length_c   1.000
_cell.angle_alpha   90.00
_cell.angle_beta   90.00
_cell.angle_gamma   90.00
#
_symmetry.space_group_name_H-M   'P 1'
#
loop_
_entity.id
_entity.type
_entity.pdbx_description
1 polymer ?
#
loop_
_entity_poly.entity_id
_entity_poly.type
_entity_poly.pdbx_seq_one_letter_code
_entity_poly.pdbx_strand_id
1 'polypeptide(L)'
;KSNALKKIIKQRIRSMKSIRTILLIFSCLLATQCEKEKDPNFLISSNHIGKLEKESLARDLELIYAEDSLVMDTVKLNYGSGASKIKIFEKGGKHLLTLTPNLDSIPTVQNVLIKDPRFTTANGITIKSTFKDIKEKYKIKKIITSINNVVILLKENDIYFTIDKSELPASLRYNANSSVEEVQIPDNAKIKYMMIGWD
;
A
#
# COMPACT_ATOMS: atom_id res chain seq x y z
N LYS A 1 53.23 16.33 -48.00
CA LYS A 1 52.04 15.47 -48.15
C LYS A 1 51.71 14.69 -46.86
N SER A 2 52.68 14.26 -46.02
CA SER A 2 52.47 13.45 -44.81
C SER A 2 51.69 14.17 -43.67
N ASN A 3 51.89 15.47 -43.44
CA ASN A 3 51.27 16.23 -42.33
C ASN A 3 49.79 16.51 -42.56
N ALA A 4 49.35 16.70 -43.81
CA ALA A 4 47.95 16.90 -44.14
C ALA A 4 47.11 15.62 -43.85
N LEU A 5 47.68 14.46 -44.21
CA LEU A 5 46.99 13.17 -43.96
C LEU A 5 46.80 12.88 -42.46
N LYS A 6 47.84 13.17 -41.65
CA LYS A 6 47.75 13.03 -40.19
C LYS A 6 46.70 13.96 -39.55
N LYS A 7 46.54 15.18 -40.10
CA LYS A 7 45.53 16.14 -39.62
C LYS A 7 44.09 15.66 -39.90
N ILE A 8 43.86 15.10 -41.11
CA ILE A 8 42.56 14.56 -41.53
C ILE A 8 42.18 13.34 -40.68
N ILE A 9 43.14 12.41 -40.45
CA ILE A 9 42.90 11.21 -39.62
C ILE A 9 42.54 11.61 -38.16
N LYS A 10 43.29 12.58 -37.59
CA LYS A 10 43.05 13.07 -36.22
C LYS A 10 41.68 13.75 -36.09
N GLN A 11 41.24 14.45 -37.12
CA GLN A 11 39.91 15.09 -37.13
C GLN A 11 38.78 14.07 -37.26
N ARG A 12 38.93 13.03 -38.07
CA ARG A 12 37.95 11.91 -38.15
C ARG A 12 37.83 11.13 -36.85
N ILE A 13 38.96 10.85 -36.17
CA ILE A 13 38.94 10.14 -34.88
C ILE A 13 38.24 10.97 -33.80
N ARG A 14 38.43 12.30 -33.78
CA ARG A 14 37.69 13.19 -32.86
C ARG A 14 36.19 13.20 -33.13
N SER A 15 35.79 13.27 -34.41
CA SER A 15 34.38 13.22 -34.80
C SER A 15 33.72 11.88 -34.40
N MET A 16 34.41 10.76 -34.64
CA MET A 16 33.89 9.42 -34.23
C MET A 16 33.75 9.25 -32.71
N LYS A 17 34.67 9.84 -31.91
CA LYS A 17 34.56 9.84 -30.46
C LYS A 17 33.35 10.67 -29.97
N SER A 18 33.14 11.85 -30.58
CA SER A 18 32.01 12.71 -30.29
C SER A 18 30.68 12.02 -30.61
N ILE A 19 30.56 11.35 -31.75
CA ILE A 19 29.38 10.61 -32.18
C ILE A 19 29.07 9.44 -31.18
N ARG A 20 30.11 8.69 -30.78
CA ARG A 20 29.94 7.62 -29.78
C ARG A 20 29.49 8.14 -28.43
N THR A 21 29.99 9.29 -27.98
CA THR A 21 29.59 9.92 -26.72
C THR A 21 28.14 10.41 -26.80
N ILE A 22 27.72 11.00 -27.91
CA ILE A 22 26.34 11.45 -28.14
C ILE A 22 25.37 10.24 -28.18
N LEU A 23 25.77 9.13 -28.82
CA LEU A 23 24.95 7.90 -28.86
C LEU A 23 24.79 7.26 -27.47
N LEU A 24 25.85 7.28 -26.65
CA LEU A 24 25.79 6.81 -25.26
C LEU A 24 24.87 7.67 -24.37
N ILE A 25 24.92 9.00 -24.54
CA ILE A 25 24.03 9.92 -23.79
C ILE A 25 22.58 9.75 -24.23
N PHE A 26 22.34 9.55 -25.53
CA PHE A 26 21.00 9.31 -26.06
C PHE A 26 20.40 7.96 -25.60
N SER A 27 21.23 6.93 -25.46
CA SER A 27 20.84 5.62 -24.93
C SER A 27 20.45 5.69 -23.44
N CYS A 28 21.09 6.55 -22.64
CA CYS A 28 20.73 6.75 -21.23
C CYS A 28 19.40 7.51 -21.05
N LEU A 29 19.03 8.36 -22.00
CA LEU A 29 17.77 9.12 -21.95
C LEU A 29 16.52 8.26 -22.28
N LEU A 30 16.70 7.10 -22.92
CA LEU A 30 15.60 6.17 -23.20
C LEU A 30 15.27 5.22 -22.04
N ALA A 31 16.05 5.25 -20.97
CA ALA A 31 15.78 4.50 -19.75
C ALA A 31 14.89 5.27 -18.75
N THR A 32 14.06 6.20 -19.22
CA THR A 32 12.94 6.69 -18.42
C THR A 32 11.99 5.52 -18.25
N GLN A 33 12.12 4.84 -17.11
CA GLN A 33 11.16 3.83 -16.67
C GLN A 33 9.78 4.48 -16.71
N CYS A 34 8.95 3.95 -17.58
CA CYS A 34 7.51 4.25 -17.57
C CYS A 34 6.99 3.73 -16.21
N GLU A 35 6.90 4.60 -15.21
CA GLU A 35 6.24 4.27 -13.95
C GLU A 35 4.80 3.92 -14.33
N LYS A 36 4.43 2.65 -14.11
CA LYS A 36 3.11 2.15 -14.48
C LYS A 36 2.07 3.02 -13.79
N GLU A 37 1.28 3.75 -14.55
CA GLU A 37 0.24 4.62 -14.05
C GLU A 37 -0.65 3.82 -13.08
N LYS A 38 -0.77 4.29 -11.84
CA LYS A 38 -1.55 3.59 -10.82
C LYS A 38 -3.02 3.76 -11.16
N ASP A 39 -3.74 2.64 -11.22
CA ASP A 39 -5.18 2.65 -11.44
C ASP A 39 -5.88 3.41 -10.29
N PRO A 40 -6.56 4.53 -10.56
CA PRO A 40 -7.24 5.32 -9.52
C PRO A 40 -8.26 4.50 -8.73
N ASN A 41 -8.86 3.47 -9.35
CA ASN A 41 -9.82 2.58 -8.67
C ASN A 41 -9.19 1.72 -7.56
N PHE A 42 -7.87 1.64 -7.51
CA PHE A 42 -7.12 0.89 -6.49
C PHE A 42 -6.11 1.76 -5.72
N LEU A 43 -6.21 3.09 -5.85
CA LEU A 43 -5.34 4.00 -5.10
C LEU A 43 -5.88 4.23 -3.69
N ILE A 44 -4.99 4.20 -2.70
CA ILE A 44 -5.27 4.54 -1.31
C ILE A 44 -4.63 5.89 -0.99
N SER A 45 -5.44 6.84 -0.54
CA SER A 45 -5.02 8.13 0.00
C SER A 45 -5.62 8.37 1.39
N SER A 46 -5.35 9.53 1.98
CA SER A 46 -5.96 9.93 3.26
C SER A 46 -7.47 10.06 3.19
N ASN A 47 -8.00 10.47 2.03
CA ASN A 47 -9.41 10.83 1.88
C ASN A 47 -10.21 9.86 1.01
N HIS A 48 -9.55 8.94 0.28
CA HIS A 48 -10.25 7.97 -0.54
C HIS A 48 -9.51 6.63 -0.64
N ILE A 49 -10.24 5.57 -0.92
CA ILE A 49 -9.78 4.21 -1.18
C ILE A 49 -10.51 3.71 -2.42
N GLY A 50 -9.84 3.84 -3.58
CA GLY A 50 -10.49 3.61 -4.86
C GLY A 50 -11.71 4.51 -5.05
N LYS A 51 -12.89 3.91 -5.19
CA LYS A 51 -14.17 4.63 -5.36
C LYS A 51 -14.74 5.19 -4.04
N LEU A 52 -14.25 4.75 -2.89
CA LEU A 52 -14.78 5.09 -1.57
C LEU A 52 -14.13 6.37 -1.06
N GLU A 53 -14.94 7.40 -0.76
CA GLU A 53 -14.50 8.63 -0.10
C GLU A 53 -14.64 8.51 1.43
N LYS A 54 -13.81 9.25 2.18
CA LYS A 54 -13.85 9.27 3.65
C LYS A 54 -15.25 9.62 4.19
N GLU A 55 -15.93 10.56 3.55
CA GLU A 55 -17.25 11.05 3.95
C GLU A 55 -18.42 10.22 3.35
N SER A 56 -18.13 9.10 2.68
CA SER A 56 -19.17 8.26 2.09
C SER A 56 -20.11 7.71 3.15
N LEU A 57 -21.41 7.93 2.93
CA LEU A 57 -22.42 7.38 3.84
C LEU A 57 -22.61 5.89 3.59
N ALA A 58 -22.82 5.14 4.66
CA ALA A 58 -23.01 3.69 4.55
C ALA A 58 -24.23 3.32 3.68
N ARG A 59 -25.26 4.15 3.65
CA ARG A 59 -26.46 3.96 2.80
C ARG A 59 -26.21 4.15 1.29
N ASP A 60 -25.14 4.88 0.91
CA ASP A 60 -24.84 5.19 -0.48
C ASP A 60 -23.87 4.17 -1.12
N LEU A 61 -23.42 3.17 -0.33
CA LEU A 61 -22.45 2.16 -0.81
C LEU A 61 -22.98 1.33 -1.98
N GLU A 62 -24.27 1.04 -2.04
CA GLU A 62 -24.88 0.33 -3.19
C GLU A 62 -24.76 1.14 -4.49
N LEU A 63 -24.82 2.47 -4.40
CA LEU A 63 -24.65 3.35 -5.56
C LEU A 63 -23.18 3.48 -5.95
N ILE A 64 -22.28 3.65 -4.95
CA ILE A 64 -20.81 3.76 -5.18
C ILE A 64 -20.27 2.49 -5.85
N TYR A 65 -20.77 1.34 -5.45
CA TYR A 65 -20.35 0.01 -5.91
C TYR A 65 -21.42 -0.67 -6.78
N ALA A 66 -22.15 0.09 -7.60
CA ALA A 66 -23.27 -0.42 -8.41
C ALA A 66 -22.88 -1.57 -9.37
N GLU A 67 -21.59 -1.65 -9.77
CA GLU A 67 -21.06 -2.71 -10.63
C GLU A 67 -20.51 -3.91 -9.84
N ASP A 68 -20.42 -3.79 -8.54
CA ASP A 68 -19.82 -4.74 -7.61
C ASP A 68 -20.93 -5.42 -6.78
N SER A 69 -20.60 -6.41 -5.99
CA SER A 69 -21.54 -7.10 -5.10
C SER A 69 -21.28 -6.73 -3.65
N LEU A 70 -22.32 -6.28 -2.93
CA LEU A 70 -22.27 -6.00 -1.52
C LEU A 70 -22.92 -7.13 -0.73
N VAL A 71 -22.20 -7.61 0.28
CA VAL A 71 -22.70 -8.63 1.22
C VAL A 71 -22.63 -8.05 2.63
N MET A 72 -23.80 -7.86 3.25
CA MET A 72 -23.88 -7.45 4.66
C MET A 72 -23.69 -8.67 5.55
N ASP A 73 -22.67 -8.62 6.39
CA ASP A 73 -22.46 -9.64 7.41
C ASP A 73 -23.28 -9.28 8.65
N THR A 74 -24.52 -9.80 8.69
CA THR A 74 -25.46 -9.59 9.78
C THR A 74 -25.26 -10.54 10.96
N VAL A 75 -24.11 -11.18 11.07
CA VAL A 75 -23.82 -12.02 12.24
C VAL A 75 -23.89 -11.12 13.46
N LYS A 76 -25.03 -11.18 14.14
CA LYS A 76 -25.22 -10.60 15.47
C LYS A 76 -24.19 -11.27 16.38
N LEU A 77 -23.11 -10.57 16.66
CA LEU A 77 -22.22 -10.98 17.74
C LEU A 77 -23.07 -10.94 19.02
N ASN A 78 -23.32 -12.09 19.62
CA ASN A 78 -24.09 -12.25 20.86
C ASN A 78 -23.48 -11.53 22.07
N TYR A 79 -22.40 -10.80 21.88
CA TYR A 79 -21.68 -10.03 22.87
C TYR A 79 -21.27 -8.66 22.32
N GLY A 80 -22.12 -7.67 22.60
CA GLY A 80 -21.81 -6.27 22.30
C GLY A 80 -22.20 -5.83 20.89
N SER A 81 -22.66 -4.59 20.81
CA SER A 81 -23.07 -3.89 19.59
C SER A 81 -21.91 -3.69 18.61
N GLY A 82 -21.56 -4.72 17.87
CA GLY A 82 -20.64 -4.60 16.75
C GLY A 82 -21.39 -4.06 15.53
N ALA A 83 -20.86 -3.03 14.87
CA ALA A 83 -21.38 -2.59 13.61
C ALA A 83 -21.35 -3.73 12.58
N SER A 84 -22.43 -3.88 11.81
CA SER A 84 -22.49 -4.87 10.73
C SER A 84 -21.39 -4.60 9.71
N LYS A 85 -20.62 -5.62 9.34
CA LYS A 85 -19.58 -5.49 8.32
C LYS A 85 -20.18 -5.63 6.93
N ILE A 86 -19.73 -4.78 6.02
CA ILE A 86 -20.12 -4.78 4.61
C ILE A 86 -18.93 -5.26 3.79
N LYS A 87 -19.10 -6.37 3.08
CA LYS A 87 -18.05 -6.93 2.21
C LYS A 87 -18.33 -6.54 0.77
N ILE A 88 -17.32 -5.98 0.10
CA ILE A 88 -17.39 -5.59 -1.31
C ILE A 88 -16.65 -6.64 -2.13
N PHE A 89 -17.33 -7.19 -3.12
CA PHE A 89 -16.78 -8.16 -4.07
C PHE A 89 -16.88 -7.62 -5.48
N GLU A 90 -15.79 -7.69 -6.22
CA GLU A 90 -15.76 -7.40 -7.65
C GLU A 90 -16.69 -8.36 -8.41
N LYS A 91 -17.23 -7.91 -9.51
CA LYS A 91 -17.96 -8.77 -10.45
C LYS A 91 -17.06 -9.95 -10.86
N GLY A 92 -17.47 -11.17 -10.47
CA GLY A 92 -16.62 -12.36 -10.56
C GLY A 92 -16.17 -12.94 -9.21
N GLY A 93 -16.55 -12.28 -8.08
CA GLY A 93 -16.47 -12.82 -6.72
C GLY A 93 -15.18 -12.53 -5.96
N LYS A 94 -14.27 -11.73 -6.52
CA LYS A 94 -13.03 -11.38 -5.81
C LYS A 94 -13.30 -10.37 -4.71
N HIS A 95 -12.92 -10.70 -3.47
CA HIS A 95 -13.11 -9.83 -2.31
C HIS A 95 -12.17 -8.62 -2.37
N LEU A 96 -12.74 -7.43 -2.47
CA LEU A 96 -12.02 -6.16 -2.58
C LEU A 96 -11.74 -5.55 -1.20
N LEU A 97 -12.81 -5.26 -0.45
CA LEU A 97 -12.77 -4.52 0.81
C LEU A 97 -13.75 -5.14 1.81
N THR A 98 -13.46 -4.96 3.10
CA THR A 98 -14.46 -5.12 4.17
C THR A 98 -14.58 -3.77 4.88
N LEU A 99 -15.78 -3.21 4.89
CA LEU A 99 -16.11 -1.92 5.48
C LEU A 99 -16.80 -2.11 6.82
N THR A 100 -16.48 -1.26 7.76
CA THR A 100 -17.16 -1.21 9.06
C THR A 100 -17.70 0.21 9.25
N PRO A 101 -19.03 0.44 9.18
CA PRO A 101 -19.62 1.73 9.48
C PRO A 101 -19.47 2.08 10.96
N ASN A 102 -19.51 3.39 11.28
CA ASN A 102 -19.68 3.85 12.66
C ASN A 102 -21.13 3.60 13.15
N LEU A 103 -21.40 3.93 14.40
CA LEU A 103 -22.71 3.74 15.03
C LEU A 103 -23.53 5.03 15.13
N ASP A 104 -23.18 6.05 14.34
CA ASP A 104 -23.87 7.33 14.35
C ASP A 104 -25.29 7.22 13.73
N SER A 105 -26.13 8.23 13.97
CA SER A 105 -27.48 8.31 13.40
C SER A 105 -27.47 8.32 11.87
N ILE A 106 -26.41 8.86 11.27
CA ILE A 106 -26.13 8.84 9.84
C ILE A 106 -24.75 8.20 9.67
N PRO A 107 -24.68 6.85 9.54
CA PRO A 107 -23.40 6.14 9.54
C PRO A 107 -22.55 6.48 8.33
N THR A 108 -21.27 6.80 8.59
CA THR A 108 -20.19 6.83 7.59
C THR A 108 -19.33 5.57 7.74
N VAL A 109 -18.46 5.33 6.76
CA VAL A 109 -17.49 4.22 6.87
C VAL A 109 -16.36 4.65 7.78
N GLN A 110 -16.24 4.00 8.96
CA GLN A 110 -15.20 4.30 9.94
C GLN A 110 -13.92 3.48 9.72
N ASN A 111 -14.05 2.22 9.30
CA ASN A 111 -12.89 1.36 9.14
C ASN A 111 -12.96 0.55 7.84
N VAL A 112 -11.82 0.48 7.13
CA VAL A 112 -11.69 -0.25 5.88
C VAL A 112 -10.55 -1.26 5.98
N LEU A 113 -10.88 -2.55 5.80
CA LEU A 113 -9.91 -3.64 5.68
C LEU A 113 -9.69 -3.96 4.20
N ILE A 114 -8.46 -3.79 3.75
CA ILE A 114 -8.05 -4.11 2.38
C ILE A 114 -7.91 -5.63 2.22
N LYS A 115 -8.51 -6.18 1.16
CA LYS A 115 -8.46 -7.61 0.83
C LYS A 115 -7.75 -7.89 -0.48
N ASP A 116 -7.84 -6.99 -1.45
CA ASP A 116 -7.23 -7.16 -2.77
C ASP A 116 -5.86 -6.49 -2.84
N PRO A 117 -4.80 -7.21 -3.28
CA PRO A 117 -3.44 -6.65 -3.40
C PRO A 117 -3.27 -5.60 -4.51
N ARG A 118 -4.27 -5.35 -5.36
CA ARG A 118 -4.24 -4.24 -6.31
C ARG A 118 -4.31 -2.88 -5.60
N PHE A 119 -4.96 -2.82 -4.43
CA PHE A 119 -4.97 -1.60 -3.65
C PHE A 119 -3.56 -1.24 -3.19
N THR A 120 -3.15 -0.02 -3.54
CA THR A 120 -1.80 0.49 -3.28
C THR A 120 -1.84 1.92 -2.77
N THR A 121 -0.98 2.24 -1.84
CA THR A 121 -0.77 3.62 -1.40
C THR A 121 0.00 4.43 -2.45
N ALA A 122 0.01 5.75 -2.32
CA ALA A 122 0.84 6.63 -3.15
C ALA A 122 2.32 6.20 -3.14
N ASN A 123 2.81 5.71 -2.00
CA ASN A 123 4.18 5.21 -1.85
C ASN A 123 4.37 3.74 -2.30
N GLY A 124 3.34 3.11 -2.90
CA GLY A 124 3.43 1.76 -3.46
C GLY A 124 3.34 0.63 -2.43
N ILE A 125 2.83 0.86 -1.22
CA ILE A 125 2.60 -0.20 -0.23
C ILE A 125 1.25 -0.88 -0.51
N THR A 126 1.26 -2.20 -0.46
CA THR A 126 0.09 -3.08 -0.63
C THR A 126 0.01 -4.10 0.51
N ILE A 127 -1.04 -4.91 0.56
CA ILE A 127 -1.13 -6.04 1.52
C ILE A 127 -0.06 -7.14 1.29
N LYS A 128 0.69 -7.08 0.18
CA LYS A 128 1.79 -8.01 -0.13
C LYS A 128 3.16 -7.47 0.28
N SER A 129 3.23 -6.22 0.71
CA SER A 129 4.47 -5.59 1.18
C SER A 129 4.94 -6.21 2.51
N THR A 130 6.20 -5.95 2.85
CA THR A 130 6.84 -6.40 4.09
C THR A 130 6.97 -5.26 5.09
N PHE A 131 7.41 -5.58 6.30
CA PHE A 131 7.73 -4.57 7.31
C PHE A 131 8.84 -3.62 6.84
N LYS A 132 9.85 -4.13 6.12
CA LYS A 132 10.89 -3.31 5.50
C LYS A 132 10.30 -2.24 4.59
N ASP A 133 9.38 -2.62 3.71
CA ASP A 133 8.74 -1.68 2.77
C ASP A 133 8.00 -0.56 3.52
N ILE A 134 7.35 -0.90 4.66
CA ILE A 134 6.64 0.09 5.49
C ILE A 134 7.64 1.09 6.07
N LYS A 135 8.67 0.62 6.78
CA LYS A 135 9.62 1.49 7.50
C LYS A 135 10.49 2.35 6.57
N GLU A 136 10.74 1.90 5.34
CA GLU A 136 11.48 2.68 4.34
C GLU A 136 10.64 3.83 3.76
N LYS A 137 9.31 3.71 3.76
CA LYS A 137 8.42 4.65 3.08
C LYS A 137 7.56 5.50 4.02
N TYR A 138 7.43 5.08 5.27
CA TYR A 138 6.60 5.75 6.26
C TYR A 138 7.29 5.88 7.61
N LYS A 139 6.94 6.95 8.33
CA LYS A 139 7.35 7.12 9.72
C LYS A 139 6.37 6.41 10.63
N ILE A 140 6.87 5.50 11.45
CA ILE A 140 6.07 4.78 12.44
C ILE A 140 5.77 5.73 13.61
N LYS A 141 4.49 5.84 13.98
CA LYS A 141 4.02 6.61 15.13
C LYS A 141 4.08 5.79 16.40
N LYS A 142 3.58 4.56 16.33
CA LYS A 142 3.47 3.67 17.48
C LYS A 142 3.33 2.23 17.03
N ILE A 143 3.90 1.33 17.83
CA ILE A 143 3.69 -0.11 17.72
C ILE A 143 2.88 -0.55 18.94
N ILE A 144 1.78 -1.26 18.69
CA ILE A 144 0.89 -1.79 19.73
C ILE A 144 0.95 -3.31 19.67
N THR A 145 1.35 -3.93 20.76
CA THR A 145 1.39 -5.37 20.88
C THR A 145 0.06 -5.89 21.44
N SER A 146 -0.54 -6.86 20.77
CA SER A 146 -1.70 -7.62 21.25
C SER A 146 -1.32 -9.09 21.46
N ILE A 147 -2.28 -9.92 21.85
CA ILE A 147 -2.04 -11.35 22.12
C ILE A 147 -1.39 -12.04 20.92
N ASN A 148 -1.97 -11.89 19.72
CA ASN A 148 -1.55 -12.62 18.52
C ASN A 148 -0.93 -11.75 17.44
N ASN A 149 -0.95 -10.43 17.58
CA ASN A 149 -0.55 -9.52 16.52
C ASN A 149 0.23 -8.32 17.05
N VAL A 150 0.94 -7.69 16.14
CA VAL A 150 1.56 -6.37 16.33
C VAL A 150 0.89 -5.42 15.36
N VAL A 151 0.39 -4.30 15.86
CA VAL A 151 -0.26 -3.25 15.07
C VAL A 151 0.70 -2.07 14.93
N ILE A 152 0.92 -1.63 13.70
CA ILE A 152 1.84 -0.55 13.34
C ILE A 152 1.00 0.64 12.90
N LEU A 153 1.04 1.72 13.69
CA LEU A 153 0.39 3.00 13.38
C LEU A 153 1.39 3.95 12.74
N LEU A 154 0.96 4.65 11.70
CA LEU A 154 1.77 5.64 10.98
C LEU A 154 1.56 7.06 11.51
N LYS A 155 2.54 7.96 11.29
CA LYS A 155 2.45 9.38 11.72
C LYS A 155 1.63 10.24 10.79
N GLU A 156 1.62 9.93 9.51
CA GLU A 156 1.25 10.88 8.45
C GLU A 156 -0.14 10.58 7.84
N ASN A 157 -0.75 9.46 8.23
CA ASN A 157 -2.05 9.05 7.69
C ASN A 157 -2.75 8.05 8.62
N ASP A 158 -4.01 7.76 8.31
CA ASP A 158 -4.89 6.87 9.07
C ASP A 158 -4.71 5.38 8.68
N ILE A 159 -3.67 5.06 7.90
CA ILE A 159 -3.33 3.68 7.54
C ILE A 159 -2.61 3.01 8.70
N TYR A 160 -2.99 1.80 8.99
CA TYR A 160 -2.28 0.96 9.95
C TYR A 160 -2.15 -0.47 9.44
N PHE A 161 -1.09 -1.14 9.88
CA PHE A 161 -0.77 -2.48 9.45
C PHE A 161 -0.78 -3.43 10.64
N THR A 162 -1.14 -4.67 10.38
CA THR A 162 -1.05 -5.73 11.37
C THR A 162 -0.10 -6.80 10.87
N ILE A 163 0.83 -7.20 11.73
CA ILE A 163 1.75 -8.33 11.51
C ILE A 163 1.38 -9.41 12.53
N ASP A 164 1.32 -10.67 12.09
CA ASP A 164 1.11 -11.80 12.98
C ASP A 164 2.35 -12.03 13.85
N LYS A 165 2.17 -12.36 15.12
CA LYS A 165 3.31 -12.67 15.99
C LYS A 165 4.11 -13.89 15.54
N SER A 166 3.56 -14.76 14.72
CA SER A 166 4.31 -15.87 14.10
C SER A 166 5.46 -15.41 13.20
N GLU A 167 5.38 -14.17 12.66
CA GLU A 167 6.46 -13.57 11.87
C GLU A 167 7.64 -13.06 12.74
N LEU A 168 7.46 -12.95 14.06
CA LEU A 168 8.47 -12.46 15.00
C LEU A 168 9.43 -13.59 15.43
N PRO A 169 10.61 -13.24 15.99
CA PRO A 169 11.47 -14.19 16.67
C PRO A 169 10.74 -14.97 17.78
N ALA A 170 11.13 -16.23 18.00
CA ALA A 170 10.44 -17.14 18.93
C ALA A 170 10.28 -16.56 20.35
N SER A 171 11.27 -15.79 20.83
CA SER A 171 11.24 -15.13 22.15
C SER A 171 10.12 -14.12 22.35
N LEU A 172 9.58 -13.58 21.25
CA LEU A 172 8.53 -12.55 21.27
C LEU A 172 7.14 -13.10 20.97
N ARG A 173 7.03 -14.32 20.40
CA ARG A 173 5.77 -14.90 19.96
C ARG A 173 4.81 -15.18 21.11
N TYR A 174 5.33 -15.70 22.21
CA TYR A 174 4.53 -16.27 23.32
C TYR A 174 4.44 -15.36 24.54
N ASN A 175 5.16 -14.24 24.53
CA ASN A 175 5.10 -13.31 25.66
C ASN A 175 3.97 -12.28 25.43
N ALA A 176 2.85 -12.47 26.13
CA ALA A 176 1.69 -11.58 26.02
C ALA A 176 1.95 -10.15 26.56
N ASN A 177 2.89 -10.03 27.50
CA ASN A 177 3.18 -8.77 28.21
C ASN A 177 4.38 -8.01 27.65
N SER A 178 5.09 -8.56 26.64
CA SER A 178 6.22 -7.87 26.04
C SER A 178 5.77 -6.81 25.04
N SER A 179 6.17 -5.57 25.26
CA SER A 179 6.12 -4.55 24.23
C SER A 179 7.12 -4.92 23.13
N VAL A 180 6.65 -4.96 21.88
CA VAL A 180 7.51 -5.20 20.71
C VAL A 180 7.97 -3.85 20.18
N GLU A 181 9.29 -3.70 20.05
CA GLU A 181 9.92 -2.51 19.47
C GLU A 181 10.16 -2.69 17.97
N GLU A 182 10.28 -1.58 17.24
CA GLU A 182 10.49 -1.57 15.80
C GLU A 182 11.68 -2.43 15.35
N VAL A 183 12.80 -2.34 16.06
CA VAL A 183 14.05 -3.08 15.76
C VAL A 183 13.93 -4.60 15.94
N GLN A 184 12.90 -5.05 16.62
CA GLN A 184 12.66 -6.47 16.89
C GLN A 184 11.78 -7.14 15.84
N ILE A 185 11.15 -6.36 14.95
CA ILE A 185 10.33 -6.88 13.87
C ILE A 185 11.23 -7.19 12.67
N PRO A 186 11.25 -8.43 12.17
CA PRO A 186 12.06 -8.78 11.01
C PRO A 186 11.66 -7.98 9.76
N ASP A 187 12.63 -7.58 8.97
CA ASP A 187 12.43 -6.84 7.72
C ASP A 187 11.49 -7.56 6.75
N ASN A 188 11.58 -8.88 6.68
CA ASN A 188 10.78 -9.74 5.83
C ASN A 188 9.42 -10.14 6.43
N ALA A 189 9.07 -9.64 7.62
CA ALA A 189 7.77 -9.92 8.24
C ALA A 189 6.63 -9.47 7.33
N LYS A 190 5.68 -10.36 7.09
CA LYS A 190 4.57 -10.14 6.16
C LYS A 190 3.44 -9.38 6.81
N ILE A 191 2.82 -8.49 6.05
CA ILE A 191 1.60 -7.81 6.45
C ILE A 191 0.46 -8.84 6.47
N LYS A 192 -0.19 -9.00 7.63
CA LYS A 192 -1.40 -9.80 7.78
C LYS A 192 -2.65 -9.03 7.35
N TYR A 193 -2.73 -7.78 7.81
CA TYR A 193 -3.83 -6.87 7.48
C TYR A 193 -3.30 -5.47 7.19
N MET A 194 -3.90 -4.83 6.21
CA MET A 194 -3.77 -3.41 5.90
C MET A 194 -5.13 -2.77 6.08
N MET A 195 -5.21 -1.78 6.92
CA MET A 195 -6.47 -1.16 7.35
C MET A 195 -6.35 0.35 7.35
N ILE A 196 -7.46 1.02 7.16
CA ILE A 196 -7.60 2.46 7.27
C ILE A 196 -8.68 2.75 8.29
N GLY A 197 -8.39 3.59 9.29
CA GLY A 197 -9.35 4.03 10.31
C GLY A 197 -9.66 5.50 10.10
N TRP A 198 -10.85 5.82 9.64
CA TRP A 198 -11.33 7.19 9.50
C TRP A 198 -12.10 7.60 10.77
N ASP A 199 -11.60 8.64 11.45
CA ASP A 199 -12.26 9.27 12.60
C ASP A 199 -13.14 10.45 12.16
#